data_6e483e135bee2af496957c39cba754aa
#
_entry.id   6e483e135bee2af496957c39cba754aa
#
_cell.length_a   1.000
_cell.length_b   1.000
_cell.length_c   1.000
_cell.angle_alpha   90.00
_cell.angle_beta   90.00
_cell.angle_gamma   90.00
#
_symmetry.space_group_name_H-M   'P 1'
#
loop_
_entity.id
_entity.type
_entity.pdbx_description
1 polymer ?
#
loop_
_entity_poly.entity_id
_entity_poly.type
_entity_poly.pdbx_seq_one_letter_code
_entity_poly.pdbx_strand_id
1 'polypeptide(L)'
;MTRKFLGQLAATAIAAFSLSACVESRVPLVANTQPVLGQQFEVHLYEDFVDNKAGAVHASAYRWQDGQYVRVNGLLRDAKRFVAQPLAGNDFLIQSSDEGKQAYLYWIGRKLAPGVYLIFGVDEADADEKTRNAICGTDRPDGICWVTARDELIVLAKASAAKPPKKPALGVVVSRPTLF
;
A
#
# COMPACT_ATOMS: atom_id res chain seq x y z
N MET A 1 5.93 18.24 56.29
CA MET A 1 5.11 18.63 55.11
C MET A 1 5.81 18.14 53.86
N THR A 2 5.42 16.99 53.37
CA THR A 2 6.09 16.29 52.27
C THR A 2 5.14 16.34 51.07
N ARG A 3 5.47 17.20 50.07
CA ARG A 3 4.73 17.27 48.80
C ARG A 3 5.21 16.14 47.87
N LYS A 4 4.33 15.18 47.62
CA LYS A 4 4.51 14.16 46.57
C LYS A 4 4.27 14.80 45.21
N PHE A 5 5.32 14.91 44.41
CA PHE A 5 5.18 15.17 42.96
C PHE A 5 4.80 13.86 42.25
N LEU A 6 3.55 13.73 41.85
CA LEU A 6 3.14 12.72 40.89
C LEU A 6 3.54 13.24 39.49
N GLY A 7 4.59 12.66 38.95
CA GLY A 7 4.90 12.78 37.52
C GLY A 7 3.90 12.02 36.70
N GLN A 8 3.04 12.73 35.97
CA GLN A 8 2.24 12.16 34.89
C GLN A 8 3.16 11.87 33.71
N LEU A 9 3.50 10.59 33.52
CA LEU A 9 4.05 10.08 32.28
C LEU A 9 2.92 10.11 31.24
N ALA A 10 2.91 11.17 30.42
CA ALA A 10 2.13 11.21 29.21
C ALA A 10 2.76 10.22 28.22
N ALA A 11 2.19 9.02 28.16
CA ALA A 11 2.49 8.07 27.10
C ALA A 11 1.96 8.65 25.79
N THR A 12 2.83 9.28 25.02
CA THR A 12 2.55 9.69 23.64
C THR A 12 2.43 8.43 22.82
N ALA A 13 1.20 7.96 22.61
CA ALA A 13 0.91 6.91 21.64
C ALA A 13 1.24 7.50 20.27
N ILE A 14 2.40 7.15 19.74
CA ILE A 14 2.73 7.34 18.33
C ILE A 14 1.81 6.38 17.58
N ALA A 15 0.66 6.91 17.12
CA ALA A 15 -0.16 6.23 16.15
C ALA A 15 0.66 6.18 14.85
N ALA A 16 1.43 5.11 14.68
CA ALA A 16 1.94 4.74 13.38
C ALA A 16 0.70 4.46 12.51
N PHE A 17 0.35 5.41 11.65
CA PHE A 17 -0.63 5.21 10.58
C PHE A 17 -0.02 4.21 9.60
N SER A 18 -0.10 2.94 9.93
CA SER A 18 0.05 1.89 8.96
C SER A 18 -1.20 1.94 8.08
N LEU A 19 -1.05 2.28 6.80
CA LEU A 19 -1.93 1.77 5.76
C LEU A 19 -1.86 0.25 5.92
N SER A 20 -2.70 -0.31 6.77
CA SER A 20 -2.67 -1.74 7.03
C SER A 20 -3.31 -2.42 5.82
N ALA A 21 -2.48 -2.87 4.89
CA ALA A 21 -2.88 -3.93 3.99
C ALA A 21 -3.18 -5.13 4.89
N CYS A 22 -4.46 -5.49 5.03
CA CYS A 22 -4.87 -6.64 5.85
C CYS A 22 -4.56 -7.97 5.14
N VAL A 23 -4.07 -7.91 3.90
CA VAL A 23 -3.75 -9.07 3.06
C VAL A 23 -2.25 -9.11 2.82
N GLU A 24 -1.63 -10.23 3.20
CA GLU A 24 -0.19 -10.45 3.07
C GLU A 24 0.12 -11.81 2.42
N SER A 25 1.34 -11.99 1.90
CA SER A 25 1.85 -13.31 1.48
C SER A 25 3.32 -13.49 1.86
N ARG A 26 3.77 -14.74 1.93
CA ARG A 26 5.19 -15.09 2.16
C ARG A 26 6.02 -15.13 0.89
N VAL A 27 5.36 -15.16 -0.26
CA VAL A 27 6.00 -15.21 -1.58
C VAL A 27 5.43 -14.13 -2.49
N PRO A 28 6.18 -13.63 -3.48
CA PRO A 28 5.66 -12.66 -4.42
C PRO A 28 4.60 -13.30 -5.30
N LEU A 29 3.40 -12.72 -5.35
CA LEU A 29 2.26 -13.20 -6.16
C LEU A 29 1.98 -12.31 -7.38
N VAL A 30 2.56 -11.11 -7.42
CA VAL A 30 2.44 -10.16 -8.54
C VAL A 30 3.73 -10.15 -9.32
N ALA A 31 3.64 -10.35 -10.62
CA ALA A 31 4.75 -10.21 -11.55
C ALA A 31 4.35 -9.31 -12.72
N ASN A 32 5.26 -8.47 -13.18
CA ASN A 32 5.07 -7.67 -14.37
C ASN A 32 6.37 -7.59 -15.16
N THR A 33 6.26 -7.62 -16.47
CA THR A 33 7.40 -7.51 -17.39
C THR A 33 7.52 -6.13 -18.02
N GLN A 34 6.56 -5.21 -17.75
CA GLN A 34 6.50 -3.90 -18.37
C GLN A 34 6.32 -2.79 -17.33
N PRO A 35 6.94 -1.63 -17.53
CA PRO A 35 6.84 -0.49 -16.62
C PRO A 35 5.52 0.28 -16.81
N VAL A 36 4.44 -0.17 -16.17
CA VAL A 36 3.09 0.43 -16.31
C VAL A 36 3.00 1.89 -15.87
N LEU A 37 3.91 2.36 -15.03
CA LEU A 37 4.00 3.76 -14.58
C LEU A 37 5.12 4.55 -15.27
N GLY A 38 5.76 3.97 -16.33
CA GLY A 38 6.93 4.53 -17.00
C GLY A 38 8.26 4.01 -16.44
N GLN A 39 9.36 4.33 -17.11
CA GLN A 39 10.72 3.85 -16.75
C GLN A 39 11.26 4.48 -15.48
N GLN A 40 10.95 5.76 -15.27
CA GLN A 40 11.36 6.53 -14.10
C GLN A 40 10.30 7.58 -13.78
N PHE A 41 9.99 7.75 -12.51
CA PHE A 41 9.04 8.75 -12.05
C PHE A 41 9.31 9.14 -10.59
N GLU A 42 8.75 10.25 -10.19
CA GLU A 42 8.62 10.67 -8.80
C GLU A 42 7.14 10.62 -8.41
N VAL A 43 6.83 10.06 -7.26
CA VAL A 43 5.49 10.08 -6.70
C VAL A 43 5.46 10.95 -5.45
N HIS A 44 4.49 11.84 -5.39
CA HIS A 44 4.16 12.64 -4.21
C HIS A 44 2.93 12.00 -3.56
N LEU A 45 3.06 11.49 -2.35
CA LEU A 45 1.98 10.88 -1.58
C LEU A 45 1.40 11.89 -0.60
N TYR A 46 0.09 12.06 -0.65
CA TYR A 46 -0.70 12.89 0.26
C TYR A 46 -1.57 11.96 1.09
N GLU A 47 -1.25 11.81 2.36
CA GLU A 47 -2.06 11.08 3.34
C GLU A 47 -3.08 12.05 3.96
N ASP A 48 -4.20 11.51 4.46
CA ASP A 48 -5.25 12.26 5.17
C ASP A 48 -5.87 13.46 4.41
N PHE A 49 -5.82 13.43 3.07
CA PHE A 49 -6.37 14.52 2.27
C PHE A 49 -7.90 14.65 2.39
N VAL A 50 -8.60 13.64 2.91
CA VAL A 50 -10.06 13.62 3.07
C VAL A 50 -10.53 14.61 4.16
N ASP A 51 -9.71 14.85 5.19
CA ASP A 51 -10.05 15.71 6.32
C ASP A 51 -9.61 17.19 6.15
N ASN A 52 -9.28 17.64 4.93
CA ASN A 52 -8.76 18.98 4.62
C ASN A 52 -7.53 19.41 5.45
N LYS A 53 -6.89 18.51 6.14
CA LYS A 53 -5.58 18.70 6.71
C LYS A 53 -4.58 18.35 5.62
N ALA A 54 -3.79 19.33 5.18
CA ALA A 54 -2.69 19.09 4.27
C ALA A 54 -1.76 18.07 4.95
N GLY A 55 -1.96 16.79 4.66
CA GLY A 55 -1.12 15.71 5.15
C GLY A 55 0.32 15.93 4.68
N ALA A 56 1.27 15.36 5.38
CA ALA A 56 2.66 15.44 5.01
C ALA A 56 2.85 14.89 3.58
N VAL A 57 3.36 15.73 2.69
CA VAL A 57 3.74 15.31 1.35
C VAL A 57 4.99 14.46 1.45
N HIS A 58 4.89 13.21 1.03
CA HIS A 58 6.05 12.35 0.88
C HIS A 58 6.38 12.27 -0.61
N ALA A 59 7.63 12.58 -0.96
CA ALA A 59 8.13 12.46 -2.32
C ALA A 59 9.15 11.32 -2.38
N SER A 60 8.95 10.38 -3.31
CA SER A 60 9.87 9.29 -3.56
C SER A 60 10.05 9.08 -5.06
N ALA A 61 11.30 8.90 -5.49
CA ALA A 61 11.65 8.63 -6.86
C ALA A 61 11.93 7.15 -7.06
N TYR A 62 11.41 6.61 -8.16
CA TYR A 62 11.52 5.20 -8.53
C TYR A 62 12.05 5.05 -9.95
N ARG A 63 12.77 3.96 -10.18
CA ARG A 63 13.25 3.51 -11.49
C ARG A 63 12.83 2.08 -11.72
N TRP A 64 12.39 1.77 -12.94
CA TRP A 64 12.16 0.39 -13.37
C TRP A 64 13.49 -0.34 -13.57
N GLN A 65 13.62 -1.47 -12.90
CA GLN A 65 14.80 -2.31 -12.98
C GLN A 65 14.41 -3.77 -12.69
N ASP A 66 14.81 -4.69 -13.57
CA ASP A 66 14.63 -6.13 -13.39
C ASP A 66 13.20 -6.56 -13.01
N GLY A 67 12.19 -6.01 -13.71
CA GLY A 67 10.79 -6.38 -13.50
C GLY A 67 10.10 -5.72 -12.31
N GLN A 68 10.72 -4.72 -11.68
CA GLN A 68 10.18 -4.02 -10.51
C GLN A 68 10.59 -2.53 -10.49
N TYR A 69 9.86 -1.75 -9.73
CA TYR A 69 10.25 -0.38 -9.39
C TYR A 69 11.15 -0.38 -8.16
N VAL A 70 12.32 0.21 -8.28
CA VAL A 70 13.29 0.36 -7.20
C VAL A 70 13.37 1.83 -6.82
N ARG A 71 13.24 2.11 -5.52
CA ARG A 71 13.37 3.47 -5.00
C ARG A 71 14.82 3.94 -5.16
N VAL A 72 15.01 5.09 -5.82
CA VAL A 72 16.32 5.73 -5.99
C VAL A 72 16.52 6.91 -5.04
N ASN A 73 15.41 7.51 -4.57
CA ASN A 73 15.40 8.57 -3.57
C ASN A 73 14.05 8.59 -2.85
N GLY A 74 13.99 9.12 -1.63
CA GLY A 74 12.76 9.25 -0.85
C GLY A 74 12.92 8.84 0.61
N LEU A 75 11.80 8.78 1.34
CA LEU A 75 11.79 8.43 2.76
C LEU A 75 12.04 6.93 2.98
N LEU A 76 12.69 6.59 4.07
CA LEU A 76 12.98 5.19 4.42
C LEU A 76 11.72 4.35 4.64
N ARG A 77 10.60 4.99 5.05
CA ARG A 77 9.31 4.32 5.27
C ARG A 77 8.56 3.95 3.98
N ASP A 78 8.91 4.59 2.85
CA ASP A 78 8.29 4.26 1.58
C ASP A 78 8.82 2.91 1.07
N ALA A 79 8.01 2.22 0.28
CA ALA A 79 8.39 0.94 -0.30
C ALA A 79 9.74 1.04 -1.01
N LYS A 80 10.70 0.22 -0.60
CA LYS A 80 12.02 0.17 -1.25
C LYS A 80 11.92 -0.39 -2.67
N ARG A 81 11.01 -1.34 -2.86
CA ARG A 81 10.70 -1.98 -4.14
C ARG A 81 9.22 -2.28 -4.24
N PHE A 82 8.67 -2.17 -5.43
CA PHE A 82 7.33 -2.64 -5.68
C PHE A 82 7.14 -3.09 -7.13
N VAL A 83 6.12 -3.90 -7.36
CA VAL A 83 5.62 -4.30 -8.67
C VAL A 83 4.20 -3.80 -8.81
N ALA A 84 3.84 -3.29 -9.99
CA ALA A 84 2.47 -2.91 -10.32
C ALA A 84 2.01 -3.63 -11.57
N GLN A 85 0.82 -4.23 -11.56
CA GLN A 85 0.21 -4.86 -12.72
C GLN A 85 -1.23 -4.36 -12.93
N PRO A 86 -1.74 -4.28 -14.16
CA PRO A 86 -3.15 -3.99 -14.39
C PRO A 86 -4.06 -5.01 -13.69
N LEU A 87 -5.13 -4.54 -13.05
CA LEU A 87 -6.13 -5.38 -12.39
C LEU A 87 -7.42 -5.42 -13.21
N ALA A 88 -8.10 -4.30 -13.36
CA ALA A 88 -9.29 -4.13 -14.19
C ALA A 88 -9.56 -2.62 -14.41
N GLY A 89 -9.99 -2.24 -15.61
CA GLY A 89 -10.29 -0.84 -15.91
C GLY A 89 -9.11 0.09 -15.63
N ASN A 90 -9.30 1.02 -14.71
CA ASN A 90 -8.29 1.99 -14.29
C ASN A 90 -7.49 1.55 -13.03
N ASP A 91 -7.72 0.34 -12.54
CA ASP A 91 -7.11 -0.16 -11.32
C ASP A 91 -5.85 -0.98 -11.61
N PHE A 92 -4.86 -0.83 -10.73
CA PHE A 92 -3.61 -1.59 -10.70
C PHE A 92 -3.49 -2.30 -9.36
N LEU A 93 -3.05 -3.54 -9.38
CA LEU A 93 -2.61 -4.24 -8.17
C LEU A 93 -1.13 -3.96 -7.95
N ILE A 94 -0.79 -3.47 -6.77
CA ILE A 94 0.55 -3.11 -6.36
C ILE A 94 1.00 -4.08 -5.27
N GLN A 95 2.18 -4.66 -5.42
CA GLN A 95 2.85 -5.48 -4.42
C GLN A 95 4.14 -4.82 -3.99
N SER A 96 4.36 -4.66 -2.70
CA SER A 96 5.65 -4.26 -2.15
C SER A 96 6.16 -5.27 -1.14
N SER A 97 7.48 -5.32 -0.94
CA SER A 97 8.08 -6.13 0.12
C SER A 97 8.17 -5.35 1.43
N ASP A 98 7.78 -5.98 2.53
CA ASP A 98 8.15 -5.56 3.88
C ASP A 98 9.34 -6.39 4.33
N GLU A 99 10.55 -5.83 4.20
CA GLU A 99 11.79 -6.53 4.54
C GLU A 99 11.85 -6.87 6.04
N GLY A 100 11.21 -6.08 6.89
CA GLY A 100 11.17 -6.31 8.34
C GLY A 100 10.32 -7.51 8.75
N LYS A 101 9.24 -7.77 8.01
CA LYS A 101 8.30 -8.87 8.27
C LYS A 101 8.56 -10.10 7.40
N GLN A 102 9.44 -10.01 6.40
CA GLN A 102 9.60 -11.02 5.35
C GLN A 102 8.26 -11.37 4.68
N ALA A 103 7.48 -10.34 4.37
CA ALA A 103 6.15 -10.43 3.80
C ALA A 103 6.01 -9.50 2.60
N TYR A 104 5.00 -9.78 1.78
CA TYR A 104 4.56 -8.92 0.70
C TYR A 104 3.20 -8.33 1.06
N LEU A 105 3.06 -7.03 0.83
CA LEU A 105 1.87 -6.23 1.11
C LEU A 105 1.22 -5.82 -0.20
N TYR A 106 -0.12 -5.68 -0.19
CA TYR A 106 -0.89 -5.44 -1.40
C TYR A 106 -1.77 -4.20 -1.31
N TRP A 107 -1.72 -3.39 -2.35
CA TRP A 107 -2.55 -2.20 -2.52
C TRP A 107 -3.18 -2.16 -3.90
N ILE A 108 -4.17 -1.30 -4.02
CA ILE A 108 -4.80 -0.92 -5.28
C ILE A 108 -4.40 0.51 -5.57
N GLY A 109 -3.93 0.75 -6.79
CA GLY A 109 -3.74 2.09 -7.35
C GLY A 109 -4.83 2.35 -8.37
N ARG A 110 -5.79 3.22 -8.08
CA ARG A 110 -6.86 3.62 -9.00
C ARG A 110 -6.47 4.89 -9.73
N LYS A 111 -6.36 4.83 -11.04
CA LYS A 111 -6.07 6.01 -11.87
C LYS A 111 -7.31 6.90 -11.94
N LEU A 112 -7.19 8.12 -11.43
CA LEU A 112 -8.23 9.16 -11.48
C LEU A 112 -8.06 10.07 -12.71
N ALA A 113 -6.81 10.39 -13.07
CA ALA A 113 -6.43 11.21 -14.21
C ALA A 113 -4.99 10.83 -14.63
N PRO A 114 -4.47 11.33 -15.75
CA PRO A 114 -3.06 11.14 -16.09
C PRO A 114 -2.14 11.58 -14.93
N GLY A 115 -1.33 10.64 -14.42
CA GLY A 115 -0.41 10.90 -13.30
C GLY A 115 -1.06 11.04 -11.93
N VAL A 116 -2.38 10.90 -11.77
CA VAL A 116 -3.08 11.01 -10.49
C VAL A 116 -3.72 9.68 -10.11
N TYR A 117 -3.37 9.17 -8.94
CA TYR A 117 -3.81 7.86 -8.46
C TYR A 117 -4.36 7.94 -7.05
N LEU A 118 -5.39 7.18 -6.77
CA LEU A 118 -5.85 6.88 -5.42
C LEU A 118 -5.24 5.56 -4.99
N ILE A 119 -4.56 5.51 -3.85
CA ILE A 119 -3.86 4.32 -3.35
C ILE A 119 -4.52 3.88 -2.05
N PHE A 120 -4.93 2.61 -1.96
CA PHE A 120 -5.57 2.03 -0.78
C PHE A 120 -5.25 0.55 -0.65
N GLY A 121 -5.33 0.02 0.58
CA GLY A 121 -5.02 -1.38 0.87
C GLY A 121 -6.02 -2.35 0.25
N VAL A 122 -5.58 -3.57 -0.04
CA VAL A 122 -6.47 -4.71 -0.26
C VAL A 122 -7.00 -5.14 1.10
N ASP A 123 -8.33 -5.10 1.28
CA ASP A 123 -9.00 -5.42 2.54
C ASP A 123 -9.88 -6.67 2.35
N GLU A 124 -9.58 -7.74 3.05
CA GLU A 124 -10.35 -8.98 2.98
C GLU A 124 -11.80 -8.81 3.46
N ALA A 125 -12.06 -7.80 4.30
CA ALA A 125 -13.41 -7.49 4.77
C ALA A 125 -14.32 -6.94 3.66
N ASP A 126 -13.79 -6.57 2.52
CA ASP A 126 -14.57 -6.15 1.36
C ASP A 126 -15.14 -7.33 0.56
N ALA A 127 -14.56 -8.54 0.71
CA ALA A 127 -15.12 -9.76 0.16
C ALA A 127 -16.31 -10.25 0.99
N ASP A 128 -17.18 -11.07 0.39
CA ASP A 128 -18.21 -11.76 1.13
C ASP A 128 -17.59 -12.76 2.12
N GLU A 129 -18.35 -13.10 3.18
CA GLU A 129 -17.86 -13.93 4.28
C GLU A 129 -17.38 -15.31 3.80
N LYS A 130 -18.11 -15.95 2.87
CA LYS A 130 -17.77 -17.25 2.33
C LYS A 130 -16.43 -17.20 1.60
N THR A 131 -16.25 -16.23 0.74
CA THR A 131 -15.00 -15.99 -0.03
C THR A 131 -13.85 -15.69 0.93
N ARG A 132 -14.04 -14.78 1.89
CA ARG A 132 -13.04 -14.43 2.89
C ARG A 132 -12.60 -15.65 3.69
N ASN A 133 -13.53 -16.43 4.22
CA ASN A 133 -13.22 -17.62 5.01
C ASN A 133 -12.53 -18.72 4.21
N ALA A 134 -12.88 -18.86 2.92
CA ALA A 134 -12.23 -19.82 2.03
C ALA A 134 -10.76 -19.45 1.73
N ILE A 135 -10.44 -18.16 1.60
CA ILE A 135 -9.10 -17.68 1.26
C ILE A 135 -8.25 -17.47 2.53
N CYS A 136 -8.78 -16.75 3.51
CA CYS A 136 -8.00 -16.31 4.68
C CYS A 136 -8.08 -17.29 5.86
N GLY A 137 -8.98 -18.30 5.80
CA GLY A 137 -9.29 -19.15 6.93
C GLY A 137 -10.14 -18.44 8.00
N THR A 138 -10.66 -19.21 8.95
CA THR A 138 -11.48 -18.72 10.07
C THR A 138 -10.67 -18.46 11.33
N ASP A 139 -9.53 -19.13 11.49
CA ASP A 139 -8.62 -18.99 12.63
C ASP A 139 -7.37 -18.21 12.20
N ARG A 140 -7.29 -16.94 12.65
CA ARG A 140 -6.22 -16.01 12.32
C ARG A 140 -5.74 -15.30 13.59
N PRO A 141 -4.86 -15.92 14.35
CA PRO A 141 -4.41 -15.40 15.64
C PRO A 141 -3.71 -14.03 15.53
N ASP A 142 -3.09 -13.74 14.38
CA ASP A 142 -2.44 -12.45 14.08
C ASP A 142 -3.37 -11.44 13.37
N GLY A 143 -4.59 -11.85 13.05
CA GLY A 143 -5.57 -11.02 12.32
C GLY A 143 -5.23 -10.78 10.86
N ILE A 144 -4.18 -11.41 10.34
CA ILE A 144 -3.70 -11.21 8.97
C ILE A 144 -4.30 -12.26 8.03
N CYS A 145 -4.74 -11.83 6.85
CA CYS A 145 -5.14 -12.73 5.78
C CYS A 145 -3.90 -13.12 4.94
N TRP A 146 -3.41 -14.33 5.17
CA TRP A 146 -2.25 -14.87 4.44
C TRP A 146 -2.71 -15.54 3.15
N VAL A 147 -2.51 -14.88 1.99
CA VAL A 147 -2.81 -15.46 0.68
C VAL A 147 -1.61 -16.28 0.18
N THR A 148 -1.90 -17.40 -0.46
CA THR A 148 -0.89 -18.34 -0.95
C THR A 148 -0.86 -18.44 -2.46
N ALA A 149 -1.95 -18.02 -3.13
CA ALA A 149 -2.09 -18.10 -4.57
C ALA A 149 -2.48 -16.73 -5.18
N ARG A 150 -1.99 -16.50 -6.40
CA ARG A 150 -2.29 -15.28 -7.14
C ARG A 150 -3.79 -15.08 -7.38
N ASP A 151 -4.52 -16.16 -7.69
CA ASP A 151 -5.94 -16.07 -7.96
C ASP A 151 -6.75 -15.67 -6.73
N GLU A 152 -6.37 -16.15 -5.54
CA GLU A 152 -6.94 -15.72 -4.26
C GLU A 152 -6.76 -14.22 -4.05
N LEU A 153 -5.54 -13.72 -4.27
CA LEU A 153 -5.21 -12.30 -4.18
C LEU A 153 -6.05 -11.47 -5.16
N ILE A 154 -6.20 -11.92 -6.41
CA ILE A 154 -7.00 -11.22 -7.42
C ILE A 154 -8.48 -11.14 -7.03
N VAL A 155 -9.03 -12.19 -6.42
CA VAL A 155 -10.42 -12.18 -5.92
C VAL A 155 -10.59 -11.11 -4.84
N LEU A 156 -9.71 -11.07 -3.82
CA LEU A 156 -9.76 -10.07 -2.76
C LEU A 156 -9.53 -8.64 -3.29
N ALA A 157 -8.54 -8.47 -4.20
CA ALA A 157 -8.25 -7.17 -4.79
C ALA A 157 -9.45 -6.62 -5.61
N LYS A 158 -10.14 -7.47 -6.36
CA LYS A 158 -11.35 -7.07 -7.09
C LYS A 158 -12.50 -6.70 -6.15
N ALA A 159 -12.67 -7.43 -5.04
CA ALA A 159 -13.65 -7.10 -4.03
C ALA A 159 -13.39 -5.72 -3.41
N SER A 160 -12.14 -5.43 -3.04
CA SER A 160 -11.74 -4.13 -2.51
C SER A 160 -11.88 -3.02 -3.56
N ALA A 161 -11.53 -3.28 -4.83
CA ALA A 161 -11.68 -2.32 -5.90
C ALA A 161 -13.16 -1.95 -6.19
N ALA A 162 -14.10 -2.84 -5.90
CA ALA A 162 -15.54 -2.60 -6.09
C ALA A 162 -16.17 -1.75 -4.96
N LYS A 163 -15.46 -1.50 -3.86
CA LYS A 163 -15.95 -0.72 -2.71
C LYS A 163 -15.35 0.69 -2.70
N PRO A 164 -16.00 1.64 -2.02
CA PRO A 164 -15.38 2.92 -1.69
C PRO A 164 -14.12 2.67 -0.86
N PRO A 165 -12.97 3.26 -1.24
CA PRO A 165 -11.72 3.01 -0.52
C PRO A 165 -11.76 3.56 0.91
N LYS A 166 -11.28 2.78 1.85
CA LYS A 166 -11.07 3.19 3.24
C LYS A 166 -9.68 3.81 3.36
N LYS A 167 -9.58 4.97 4.02
CA LYS A 167 -8.31 5.69 4.27
C LYS A 167 -7.36 5.71 3.05
N PRO A 168 -7.81 6.21 1.88
CA PRO A 168 -6.98 6.25 0.71
C PRO A 168 -5.88 7.31 0.84
N ALA A 169 -4.72 7.09 0.20
CA ALA A 169 -3.73 8.11 -0.07
C ALA A 169 -3.86 8.60 -1.51
N LEU A 170 -3.60 9.88 -1.75
CA LEU A 170 -3.52 10.44 -3.10
C LEU A 170 -2.06 10.40 -3.57
N GLY A 171 -1.81 9.70 -4.67
CA GLY A 171 -0.51 9.67 -5.33
C GLY A 171 -0.51 10.53 -6.59
N VAL A 172 0.41 11.48 -6.66
CA VAL A 172 0.66 12.27 -7.88
C VAL A 172 1.99 11.83 -8.45
N VAL A 173 1.95 11.21 -9.62
CA VAL A 173 3.14 10.78 -10.36
C VAL A 173 3.62 11.92 -11.26
N VAL A 174 4.83 12.37 -11.02
CA VAL A 174 5.51 13.38 -11.84
C VAL A 174 6.53 12.66 -12.71
N SER A 175 6.29 12.62 -14.01
CA SER A 175 7.30 12.15 -14.96
C SER A 175 8.42 13.17 -15.00
N ARG A 176 9.61 12.84 -14.50
CA ARG A 176 10.80 13.65 -14.78
C ARG A 176 11.35 13.22 -16.14
N PRO A 177 11.50 14.14 -17.10
CA PRO A 177 12.34 13.86 -18.25
C PRO A 177 13.73 13.50 -17.74
N THR A 178 14.31 12.45 -18.28
CA THR A 178 15.70 12.05 -18.05
C THR A 178 16.59 13.27 -18.28
N LEU A 179 17.02 13.92 -17.21
CA LEU A 179 18.16 14.82 -17.30
C LEU A 179 19.39 13.91 -17.39
N PHE A 180 19.96 13.84 -18.58
CA PHE A 180 21.24 13.21 -18.87
C PHE A 180 22.38 13.98 -18.22
#